data_73a6531cfc04adf7086c145395082f85
#
_entry.id   73a6531cfc04adf7086c145395082f85
#
_cell.length_a   1.000
_cell.length_b   1.000
_cell.length_c   1.000
_cell.angle_alpha   90.00
_cell.angle_beta   90.00
_cell.angle_gamma   90.00
#
_symmetry.space_group_name_H-M   'P 1'
#
loop_
_entity.id
_entity.type
_entity.pdbx_description
1 polymer ?
#
loop_
_entity_poly.entity_id
_entity_poly.type
_entity_poly.pdbx_seq_one_letter_code
_entity_poly.pdbx_strand_id
1 'polypeptide(L)'
;MLVLHKFYNYNQLLPFAKDYGVKIATENMWNWNVQKDEAKFASCSNPESFNAHLDAINDPYFVACLDLGHAEMRCLDTSAVEMIEKLGSRLQALHIHDNDLHHDSHQIPFSMQIDFEPIVKALKAIHYDGYFTLEANQFMKAYNRNNAFEGVKLLAESARKLADMYEKA
;
A
#
# COMPACT_ATOMS: atom_id res chain seq x y z
N MET A 1 13.91 19.84 8.67
CA MET A 1 14.55 19.10 9.77
C MET A 1 13.96 17.69 9.99
N LEU A 2 12.66 17.48 9.87
CA LEU A 2 12.03 16.13 10.01
C LEU A 2 12.40 15.14 8.90
N VAL A 3 12.55 15.59 7.66
CA VAL A 3 12.89 14.73 6.50
C VAL A 3 14.28 14.11 6.66
N LEU A 4 15.27 14.89 7.08
CA LEU A 4 16.66 14.43 7.29
C LEU A 4 16.76 13.31 8.36
N HIS A 5 15.89 13.32 9.38
CA HIS A 5 15.89 12.30 10.44
C HIS A 5 15.41 10.92 9.94
N LYS A 6 14.42 10.89 9.02
CA LYS A 6 13.94 9.64 8.42
C LYS A 6 15.02 8.97 7.56
N PHE A 7 15.71 9.73 6.70
CA PHE A 7 16.79 9.20 5.86
C PHE A 7 17.97 8.67 6.70
N TYR A 8 18.30 9.33 7.80
CA TYR A 8 19.35 8.86 8.70
C TYR A 8 19.03 7.47 9.27
N ASN A 9 17.80 7.24 9.69
CA ASN A 9 17.37 5.95 10.24
C ASN A 9 17.42 4.82 9.19
N TYR A 10 16.96 5.06 7.97
CA TYR A 10 17.00 4.06 6.91
C TYR A 10 18.43 3.67 6.54
N ASN A 11 19.33 4.64 6.40
CA ASN A 11 20.74 4.38 6.11
C ASN A 11 21.43 3.54 7.21
N GLN A 12 21.00 3.64 8.45
CA GLN A 12 21.51 2.81 9.54
C GLN A 12 20.97 1.38 9.49
N LEU A 13 19.78 1.16 8.96
CA LEU A 13 19.15 -0.16 8.83
C LEU A 13 19.64 -0.94 7.60
N LEU A 14 20.07 -0.25 6.55
CA LEU A 14 20.48 -0.88 5.30
C LEU A 14 21.58 -1.95 5.43
N PRO A 15 22.65 -1.76 6.24
CA PRO A 15 23.63 -2.82 6.45
C PRO A 15 23.03 -4.11 7.00
N PHE A 16 22.13 -3.98 7.99
CA PHE A 16 21.44 -5.14 8.57
C PHE A 16 20.50 -5.79 7.55
N ALA A 17 19.74 -4.99 6.79
CA ALA A 17 18.88 -5.50 5.75
C ALA A 17 19.65 -6.34 4.73
N LYS A 18 20.83 -5.89 4.31
CA LYS A 18 21.73 -6.61 3.41
C LYS A 18 22.29 -7.89 4.03
N ASP A 19 22.74 -7.82 5.27
CA ASP A 19 23.31 -8.97 5.98
C ASP A 19 22.29 -10.10 6.18
N TYR A 20 21.02 -9.75 6.39
CA TYR A 20 19.92 -10.72 6.56
C TYR A 20 19.16 -11.03 5.26
N GLY A 21 19.51 -10.41 4.14
CA GLY A 21 18.83 -10.62 2.85
C GLY A 21 17.37 -10.18 2.85
N VAL A 22 17.00 -9.17 3.67
CA VAL A 22 15.65 -8.61 3.75
C VAL A 22 15.61 -7.19 3.21
N LYS A 23 14.48 -6.74 2.66
CA LYS A 23 14.31 -5.38 2.15
C LYS A 23 13.59 -4.50 3.15
N ILE A 24 13.93 -3.21 3.13
CA ILE A 24 13.20 -2.17 3.84
C ILE A 24 12.21 -1.58 2.86
N ALA A 25 10.92 -1.74 3.12
CA ALA A 25 9.86 -1.14 2.31
C ALA A 25 9.30 0.10 3.02
N THR A 26 9.33 1.24 2.34
CA THR A 26 8.67 2.46 2.81
C THR A 26 7.29 2.55 2.19
N GLU A 27 6.33 3.13 2.93
CA GLU A 27 4.92 3.14 2.57
C GLU A 27 4.43 4.57 2.27
N ASN A 28 3.45 4.68 1.36
CA ASN A 28 2.71 5.91 1.11
C ASN A 28 1.76 6.20 2.27
N MET A 29 1.87 7.42 2.80
CA MET A 29 1.08 7.87 3.94
C MET A 29 0.23 9.08 3.56
N TRP A 30 -0.74 9.38 4.40
CA TRP A 30 -1.60 10.55 4.31
C TRP A 30 -1.65 11.29 5.65
N ASN A 31 -2.12 12.53 5.63
CA ASN A 31 -2.50 13.33 6.79
C ASN A 31 -3.99 13.70 6.70
N TRP A 32 -4.55 14.19 7.79
CA TRP A 32 -5.92 14.65 7.84
C TRP A 32 -6.03 16.16 8.02
N ASN A 33 -6.86 16.79 7.20
CA ASN A 33 -7.26 18.19 7.36
C ASN A 33 -8.59 18.24 8.10
N VAL A 34 -8.53 18.40 9.43
CA VAL A 34 -9.72 18.41 10.29
C VAL A 34 -10.73 19.51 9.92
N GLN A 35 -10.26 20.66 9.40
CA GLN A 35 -11.11 21.80 9.05
C GLN A 35 -11.95 21.55 7.80
N LYS A 36 -11.40 20.79 6.86
CA LYS A 36 -12.05 20.49 5.58
C LYS A 36 -12.59 19.07 5.54
N ASP A 37 -12.34 18.27 6.58
CA ASP A 37 -12.72 16.86 6.63
C ASP A 37 -12.24 16.07 5.40
N GLU A 38 -10.96 16.20 5.07
CA GLU A 38 -10.36 15.59 3.88
C GLU A 38 -8.93 15.09 4.11
N ALA A 39 -8.50 14.09 3.34
CA ALA A 39 -7.11 13.68 3.27
C ALA A 39 -6.25 14.80 2.68
N LYS A 40 -5.01 14.90 3.11
CA LYS A 40 -3.99 15.81 2.59
C LYS A 40 -2.63 15.14 2.48
N PHE A 41 -1.77 15.74 1.69
CA PHE A 41 -0.44 15.22 1.42
C PHE A 41 0.39 14.91 2.68
N ALA A 42 1.07 13.77 2.62
CA ALA A 42 2.08 13.34 3.56
C ALA A 42 3.29 12.78 2.82
N SER A 43 4.18 12.09 3.51
CA SER A 43 5.33 11.45 2.87
C SER A 43 4.87 10.35 1.91
N CYS A 44 5.41 10.35 0.69
CA CYS A 44 5.16 9.35 -0.33
C CYS A 44 3.68 9.24 -0.78
N SER A 45 2.85 10.27 -0.53
CA SER A 45 1.42 10.24 -0.86
C SER A 45 1.11 10.44 -2.35
N ASN A 46 2.10 10.80 -3.17
CA ASN A 46 2.00 10.86 -4.62
C ASN A 46 3.27 10.32 -5.29
N PRO A 47 3.23 10.00 -6.59
CA PRO A 47 4.34 9.35 -7.29
C PRO A 47 5.65 10.13 -7.24
N GLU A 48 5.60 11.46 -7.37
CA GLU A 48 6.79 12.32 -7.40
C GLU A 48 7.50 12.31 -6.05
N SER A 49 6.77 12.50 -4.96
CA SER A 49 7.33 12.49 -3.61
C SER A 49 7.84 11.11 -3.23
N PHE A 50 7.16 10.04 -3.68
CA PHE A 50 7.58 8.68 -3.40
C PHE A 50 8.89 8.35 -4.13
N ASN A 51 8.95 8.63 -5.44
CA ASN A 51 10.15 8.41 -6.23
C ASN A 51 11.33 9.23 -5.70
N ALA A 52 11.12 10.51 -5.35
CA ALA A 52 12.15 11.34 -4.75
C ALA A 52 12.66 10.78 -3.40
N HIS A 53 11.77 10.15 -2.62
CA HIS A 53 12.15 9.50 -1.37
C HIS A 53 13.02 8.26 -1.59
N LEU A 54 12.67 7.43 -2.57
CA LEU A 54 13.46 6.27 -2.96
C LEU A 54 14.83 6.69 -3.54
N ASP A 55 14.85 7.72 -4.39
CA ASP A 55 16.06 8.24 -5.02
C ASP A 55 17.04 8.84 -3.99
N ALA A 56 16.53 9.43 -2.91
CA ALA A 56 17.36 9.99 -1.84
C ALA A 56 18.15 8.92 -1.06
N ILE A 57 17.64 7.69 -0.97
CA ILE A 57 18.34 6.55 -0.38
C ILE A 57 19.14 5.79 -1.44
N ASN A 58 18.57 5.61 -2.64
CA ASN A 58 19.18 5.00 -3.82
C ASN A 58 19.88 3.65 -3.52
N ASP A 59 19.18 2.75 -2.89
CA ASP A 59 19.69 1.42 -2.53
C ASP A 59 18.69 0.32 -2.94
N PRO A 60 19.13 -0.80 -3.56
CA PRO A 60 18.24 -1.88 -4.01
C PRO A 60 17.53 -2.63 -2.86
N TYR A 61 18.00 -2.46 -1.63
CA TYR A 61 17.33 -2.98 -0.43
C TYR A 61 16.32 -2.00 0.16
N PHE A 62 16.15 -0.81 -0.44
CA PHE A 62 15.14 0.17 -0.06
C PHE A 62 14.11 0.31 -1.17
N VAL A 63 12.89 -0.16 -0.93
CA VAL A 63 11.85 -0.36 -1.94
C VAL A 63 10.52 0.28 -1.53
N ALA A 64 9.56 0.32 -2.43
CA ALA A 64 8.22 0.81 -2.15
C ALA A 64 7.31 -0.33 -1.63
N CYS A 65 6.56 -0.02 -0.57
CA CYS A 65 5.31 -0.66 -0.23
C CYS A 65 4.17 0.30 -0.61
N LEU A 66 3.26 -0.12 -1.47
CA LEU A 66 2.10 0.69 -1.82
C LEU A 66 0.88 0.19 -1.06
N ASP A 67 0.35 1.06 -0.20
CA ASP A 67 -1.01 0.89 0.31
C ASP A 67 -1.99 1.43 -0.73
N LEU A 68 -2.82 0.52 -1.26
CA LEU A 68 -3.79 0.83 -2.32
C LEU A 68 -4.92 1.72 -1.80
N GLY A 69 -5.37 1.46 -0.56
CA GLY A 69 -6.42 2.24 0.05
C GLY A 69 -6.01 3.68 0.31
N HIS A 70 -4.78 3.91 0.78
CA HIS A 70 -4.23 5.26 0.94
C HIS A 70 -4.13 5.99 -0.40
N ALA A 71 -3.72 5.30 -1.47
CA ALA A 71 -3.58 5.91 -2.79
C ALA A 71 -4.93 6.30 -3.42
N GLU A 72 -6.02 5.61 -3.08
CA GLU A 72 -7.36 5.87 -3.58
C GLU A 72 -8.14 6.90 -2.77
N MET A 73 -7.59 7.41 -1.65
CA MET A 73 -8.25 8.48 -0.89
C MET A 73 -8.32 9.77 -1.69
N ARG A 74 -9.51 10.35 -1.78
CA ARG A 74 -9.74 11.63 -2.47
C ARG A 74 -8.87 12.75 -1.91
N CYS A 75 -8.61 13.78 -2.72
CA CYS A 75 -7.81 14.96 -2.38
C CYS A 75 -6.30 14.72 -2.27
N LEU A 76 -5.80 13.56 -2.67
CA LEU A 76 -4.36 13.29 -2.78
C LEU A 76 -3.81 13.45 -4.21
N ASP A 77 -4.68 13.86 -5.18
CA ASP A 77 -4.33 14.09 -6.59
C ASP A 77 -3.51 12.93 -7.20
N THR A 78 -3.87 11.70 -6.86
CA THR A 78 -3.26 10.46 -7.35
C THR A 78 -4.27 9.32 -7.32
N SER A 79 -3.86 8.16 -7.82
CA SER A 79 -4.58 6.90 -7.73
C SER A 79 -3.60 5.75 -7.54
N ALA A 80 -4.09 4.59 -7.10
CA ALA A 80 -3.28 3.38 -7.01
C ALA A 80 -2.67 3.00 -8.38
N VAL A 81 -3.44 3.16 -9.46
CA VAL A 81 -2.97 2.90 -10.82
C VAL A 81 -1.78 3.78 -11.17
N GLU A 82 -1.90 5.10 -10.97
CA GLU A 82 -0.82 6.04 -11.26
C GLU A 82 0.43 5.76 -10.41
N MET A 83 0.25 5.47 -9.13
CA MET A 83 1.34 5.09 -8.21
C MET A 83 2.07 3.84 -8.72
N ILE A 84 1.33 2.77 -9.10
CA ILE A 84 1.88 1.52 -9.61
C ILE A 84 2.72 1.78 -10.87
N GLU A 85 2.16 2.51 -11.85
CA GLU A 85 2.85 2.80 -13.10
C GLU A 85 4.14 3.60 -12.90
N LYS A 86 4.11 4.59 -12.02
CA LYS A 86 5.25 5.49 -11.76
C LYS A 86 6.33 4.87 -10.87
N LEU A 87 5.97 3.97 -9.96
CA LEU A 87 6.92 3.23 -9.13
C LEU A 87 7.58 2.09 -9.92
N GLY A 88 6.83 1.44 -10.82
CA GLY A 88 7.35 0.36 -11.66
C GLY A 88 8.03 -0.74 -10.83
N SER A 89 9.21 -1.17 -11.22
CA SER A 89 9.98 -2.24 -10.56
C SER A 89 10.43 -1.91 -9.11
N ARG A 90 10.31 -0.66 -8.67
CA ARG A 90 10.58 -0.28 -7.28
C ARG A 90 9.46 -0.68 -6.32
N LEU A 91 8.26 -0.95 -6.84
CA LEU A 91 7.14 -1.48 -6.08
C LEU A 91 7.35 -2.97 -5.80
N GLN A 92 7.57 -3.35 -4.54
CA GLN A 92 7.88 -4.72 -4.16
C GLN A 92 7.03 -5.26 -3.00
N ALA A 93 6.20 -4.43 -2.41
CA ALA A 93 5.25 -4.83 -1.39
C ALA A 93 3.93 -4.08 -1.58
N LEU A 94 2.83 -4.70 -1.13
CA LEU A 94 1.50 -4.11 -1.15
C LEU A 94 0.86 -4.25 0.22
N HIS A 95 0.14 -3.20 0.62
CA HIS A 95 -0.93 -3.27 1.59
C HIS A 95 -2.26 -3.07 0.85
N ILE A 96 -3.20 -3.97 1.08
CA ILE A 96 -4.46 -3.99 0.33
C ILE A 96 -5.63 -3.99 1.30
N HIS A 97 -6.44 -2.97 1.22
CA HIS A 97 -7.72 -2.89 1.90
C HIS A 97 -8.72 -2.10 1.04
N ASP A 98 -9.98 -2.13 1.41
CA ASP A 98 -11.02 -1.32 0.78
C ASP A 98 -11.43 -0.17 1.69
N ASN A 99 -11.92 0.92 1.09
CA ASN A 99 -12.43 2.07 1.79
C ASN A 99 -13.53 2.81 0.99
N ASP A 100 -14.09 3.87 1.55
CA ASP A 100 -15.11 4.71 0.92
C ASP A 100 -14.53 5.86 0.07
N LEU A 101 -13.24 5.81 -0.26
CA LEU A 101 -12.46 6.84 -0.94
C LEU A 101 -12.32 8.15 -0.14
N HIS A 102 -12.72 8.14 1.12
CA HIS A 102 -12.66 9.30 2.01
C HIS A 102 -11.95 8.97 3.31
N HIS A 103 -12.34 7.88 3.97
CA HIS A 103 -11.77 7.44 5.23
C HIS A 103 -10.87 6.23 5.02
N ASP A 104 -9.81 6.16 5.79
CA ASP A 104 -8.91 5.02 5.87
C ASP A 104 -9.57 3.87 6.65
N SER A 105 -10.48 3.17 5.97
CA SER A 105 -11.44 2.25 6.60
C SER A 105 -10.91 0.85 6.84
N HIS A 106 -9.80 0.44 6.23
CA HIS A 106 -9.18 -0.90 6.35
C HIS A 106 -10.19 -2.06 6.32
N GLN A 107 -11.12 -2.00 5.36
CA GLN A 107 -12.12 -3.05 5.14
C GLN A 107 -11.61 -4.11 4.16
N ILE A 108 -12.28 -5.27 4.16
CA ILE A 108 -11.96 -6.36 3.24
C ILE A 108 -12.16 -5.90 1.77
N PRO A 109 -11.24 -6.21 0.84
CA PRO A 109 -11.39 -5.86 -0.57
C PRO A 109 -12.73 -6.31 -1.16
N PHE A 110 -13.30 -5.51 -2.05
CA PHE A 110 -14.61 -5.67 -2.69
C PHE A 110 -15.82 -5.41 -1.77
N SER A 111 -15.63 -4.83 -0.61
CA SER A 111 -16.75 -4.53 0.31
C SER A 111 -17.16 -3.07 0.31
N MET A 112 -16.36 -2.17 -0.29
CA MET A 112 -16.63 -0.74 -0.33
C MET A 112 -16.52 -0.15 -1.75
N GLN A 113 -15.68 0.89 -1.98
CA GLN A 113 -15.74 1.68 -3.21
C GLN A 113 -14.53 1.57 -4.13
N ILE A 114 -13.45 0.92 -3.71
CA ILE A 114 -12.26 0.79 -4.55
C ILE A 114 -12.54 -0.17 -5.71
N ASP A 115 -12.27 0.29 -6.94
CA ASP A 115 -12.29 -0.57 -8.12
C ASP A 115 -10.93 -1.26 -8.30
N PHE A 116 -10.87 -2.53 -7.96
CA PHE A 116 -9.64 -3.32 -8.04
C PHE A 116 -9.30 -3.79 -9.46
N GLU A 117 -10.21 -3.70 -10.43
CA GLU A 117 -9.94 -4.20 -11.79
C GLU A 117 -8.82 -3.42 -12.50
N PRO A 118 -8.84 -2.07 -12.59
CA PRO A 118 -7.76 -1.31 -13.18
C PRO A 118 -6.45 -1.42 -12.38
N ILE A 119 -6.53 -1.54 -11.05
CA ILE A 119 -5.36 -1.70 -10.17
C ILE A 119 -4.62 -3.01 -10.50
N VAL A 120 -5.36 -4.13 -10.58
CA VAL A 120 -4.80 -5.44 -10.89
C VAL A 120 -4.18 -5.47 -12.29
N LYS A 121 -4.79 -4.80 -13.27
CA LYS A 121 -4.23 -4.64 -14.62
C LYS A 121 -2.91 -3.84 -14.61
N ALA A 122 -2.84 -2.78 -13.82
CA ALA A 122 -1.62 -1.98 -13.69
C ALA A 122 -0.50 -2.80 -13.02
N LEU A 123 -0.79 -3.57 -11.96
CA LEU A 123 0.15 -4.48 -11.32
C LEU A 123 0.67 -5.53 -12.32
N LYS A 124 -0.20 -6.07 -13.17
CA LYS A 124 0.19 -7.03 -14.22
C LYS A 124 1.10 -6.37 -15.26
N ALA A 125 0.80 -5.15 -15.66
CA ALA A 125 1.58 -4.41 -16.66
C ALA A 125 3.01 -4.14 -16.21
N ILE A 126 3.26 -3.92 -14.92
CA ILE A 126 4.61 -3.76 -14.36
C ILE A 126 5.28 -5.09 -13.96
N HIS A 127 4.62 -6.23 -14.22
CA HIS A 127 5.11 -7.57 -13.83
C HIS A 127 5.35 -7.70 -12.30
N TYR A 128 4.42 -7.17 -11.49
CA TYR A 128 4.53 -7.30 -10.03
C TYR A 128 4.52 -8.77 -9.62
N ASP A 129 5.54 -9.20 -8.89
CA ASP A 129 5.75 -10.59 -8.45
C ASP A 129 5.71 -10.77 -6.91
N GLY A 130 5.37 -9.69 -6.19
CA GLY A 130 5.24 -9.72 -4.74
C GLY A 130 3.92 -10.31 -4.24
N TYR A 131 3.74 -10.28 -2.92
CA TYR A 131 2.54 -10.79 -2.27
C TYR A 131 1.39 -9.79 -2.30
N PHE A 132 0.15 -10.30 -2.42
CA PHE A 132 -1.08 -9.53 -2.18
C PHE A 132 -1.37 -9.56 -0.68
N THR A 133 -0.76 -8.65 0.07
CA THR A 133 -0.87 -8.58 1.54
C THR A 133 -2.10 -7.77 1.93
N LEU A 134 -3.11 -8.43 2.53
CA LEU A 134 -4.29 -7.71 3.01
C LEU A 134 -4.01 -7.01 4.34
N GLU A 135 -4.35 -5.74 4.43
CA GLU A 135 -4.33 -4.94 5.67
C GLU A 135 -5.75 -4.53 6.10
N ALA A 136 -6.65 -5.49 6.13
CA ALA A 136 -8.07 -5.29 6.45
C ALA A 136 -8.36 -5.51 7.95
N ASN A 137 -7.63 -4.83 8.82
CA ASN A 137 -7.69 -5.04 10.27
C ASN A 137 -8.99 -4.56 10.91
N GLN A 138 -9.65 -3.54 10.35
CA GLN A 138 -10.93 -3.05 10.85
C GLN A 138 -12.07 -4.04 10.56
N PHE A 139 -12.02 -4.73 9.43
CA PHE A 139 -12.93 -5.81 9.11
C PHE A 139 -12.93 -6.89 10.20
N MET A 140 -11.76 -7.26 10.70
CA MET A 140 -11.63 -8.30 11.73
C MET A 140 -12.21 -7.90 13.11
N LYS A 141 -12.47 -6.62 13.36
CA LYS A 141 -13.11 -6.18 14.62
C LYS A 141 -14.56 -6.66 14.78
N ALA A 142 -15.23 -7.05 13.69
CA ALA A 142 -16.56 -7.68 13.74
C ALA A 142 -16.54 -9.13 14.25
N TYR A 143 -15.34 -9.72 14.39
CA TYR A 143 -15.15 -11.12 14.78
C TYR A 143 -14.56 -11.24 16.19
N ASN A 144 -14.83 -12.36 16.84
CA ASN A 144 -14.33 -12.68 18.16
C ASN A 144 -13.74 -14.11 18.17
N ARG A 145 -13.31 -14.61 19.33
CA ARG A 145 -12.68 -15.94 19.45
C ARG A 145 -13.52 -17.09 18.91
N ASN A 146 -14.87 -16.98 18.93
CA ASN A 146 -15.74 -18.06 18.52
C ASN A 146 -15.95 -18.14 17.01
N ASN A 147 -15.78 -17.02 16.30
CA ASN A 147 -16.02 -16.90 14.85
C ASN A 147 -14.86 -16.28 14.06
N ALA A 148 -13.67 -16.14 14.65
CA ALA A 148 -12.50 -15.57 13.97
C ALA A 148 -12.13 -16.31 12.67
N PHE A 149 -12.33 -17.64 12.64
CA PHE A 149 -12.06 -18.43 11.43
C PHE A 149 -12.96 -18.07 10.24
N GLU A 150 -14.19 -17.62 10.49
CA GLU A 150 -15.09 -17.13 9.44
C GLU A 150 -14.52 -15.86 8.79
N GLY A 151 -14.05 -14.91 9.63
CA GLY A 151 -13.40 -13.69 9.15
C GLY A 151 -12.13 -13.98 8.35
N VAL A 152 -11.26 -14.86 8.86
CA VAL A 152 -10.03 -15.27 8.17
C VAL A 152 -10.33 -15.96 6.83
N LYS A 153 -11.35 -16.80 6.79
CA LYS A 153 -11.80 -17.45 5.54
C LYS A 153 -12.22 -16.42 4.50
N LEU A 154 -13.02 -15.43 4.87
CA LEU A 154 -13.45 -14.36 3.96
C LEU A 154 -12.25 -13.53 3.46
N LEU A 155 -11.27 -13.22 4.32
CA LEU A 155 -10.03 -12.56 3.92
C LEU A 155 -9.27 -13.42 2.88
N ALA A 156 -9.12 -14.72 3.13
CA ALA A 156 -8.46 -15.63 2.20
C ALA A 156 -9.19 -15.75 0.85
N GLU A 157 -10.52 -15.78 0.85
CA GLU A 157 -11.35 -15.78 -0.37
C GLU A 157 -11.19 -14.47 -1.16
N SER A 158 -11.15 -13.32 -0.46
CA SER A 158 -10.91 -12.01 -1.07
C SER A 158 -9.52 -11.91 -1.68
N ALA A 159 -8.48 -12.35 -0.97
CA ALA A 159 -7.12 -12.41 -1.49
C ALA A 159 -7.01 -13.32 -2.71
N ARG A 160 -7.68 -14.50 -2.69
CA ARG A 160 -7.72 -15.40 -3.84
C ARG A 160 -8.39 -14.75 -5.04
N LYS A 161 -9.49 -14.03 -4.84
CA LYS A 161 -10.18 -13.31 -5.91
C LYS A 161 -9.25 -12.27 -6.57
N LEU A 162 -8.46 -11.50 -5.80
CA LEU A 162 -7.47 -10.57 -6.34
C LEU A 162 -6.42 -11.31 -7.17
N ALA A 163 -5.88 -12.43 -6.65
CA ALA A 163 -4.90 -13.23 -7.37
C ALA A 163 -5.46 -13.81 -8.67
N ASP A 164 -6.69 -14.33 -8.65
CA ASP A 164 -7.36 -14.84 -9.85
C ASP A 164 -7.62 -13.75 -10.90
N MET A 165 -7.92 -12.53 -10.47
CA MET A 165 -8.01 -11.37 -11.37
C MET A 165 -6.66 -11.04 -11.99
N TYR A 166 -5.58 -11.07 -11.21
CA TYR A 166 -4.22 -10.84 -11.69
C TYR A 166 -3.76 -11.90 -12.71
N GLU A 167 -4.09 -13.17 -12.48
CA GLU A 167 -3.77 -14.27 -13.41
C GLU A 167 -4.48 -14.11 -14.75
N LYS A 168 -5.69 -13.54 -14.76
CA LYS A 168 -6.54 -13.36 -15.95
C LYS A 168 -6.28 -12.05 -16.70
N ALA A 169 -5.67 -11.06 -16.07
CA ALA A 169 -5.31 -9.79 -16.69
C ALA A 169 -4.09 -9.96 -17.59
#